data_16b6c3b2d26c05926bd13e85f8eeeb52
#
_entry.id   16b6c3b2d26c05926bd13e85f8eeeb52
#
_cell.length_a   1.000
_cell.length_b   1.000
_cell.length_c   1.000
_cell.angle_alpha   90.00
_cell.angle_beta   90.00
_cell.angle_gamma   90.00
#
_symmetry.space_group_name_H-M   'P 1'
#
loop_
_entity.id
_entity.type
_entity.pdbx_description
1 polymer ?
#
loop_
_entity_poly.entity_id
_entity_poly.type
_entity_poly.pdbx_seq_one_letter_code
_entity_poly.pdbx_strand_id
1 'polypeptide(L)'
;MLFLAFILMFFILIQHLFKLQIIEGDEYADNFNLSTTKTRTIKSTRGNIRDRNGQFLARNQLSYSIILEDNGTYDSNREKNLTLNYVAYSLMKILETNGETLDTSFHIVVDENGEYAFDATDFTLNRFKADVYGQAKIDSLKEDQLNASPKKIMDYLCSSERFGLVNKNDPYTAKELKEHNLPESFTPEETLAVVRIRYALSANSFKKYVPATIATNVSEETVAMVMENKDKLQGVDIMEDSIRVYDDGVYFAPIIGYTGKASAEELEELKKDHPDYSTDAVIGKTGIEQYMETTLQGKDGEEQVTVDNLGKVLQINEDSRVEPVSGDDVYLTIDKDLQELAYHVLEQKIAGILSDNIVMAKEFDQDSTNNDTSNIRTPIYDVYNALIGNSVINTSHFKEEDASETEQTIYGLFTQKQAEVFESIRQELTAAAPEAYKDLPKEMQEYQSYIVNDFLM
;
A
#
# COMPACT_ATOMS: atom_id res chain seq x y z
N MET A 1 66.61 0.00 47.13
CA MET A 1 66.70 -0.30 45.69
C MET A 1 65.35 -0.83 45.16
N LEU A 2 64.84 -1.99 45.65
CA LEU A 2 63.61 -2.62 45.13
C LEU A 2 62.36 -1.72 45.22
N PHE A 3 62.17 -1.03 46.36
CA PHE A 3 61.05 -0.11 46.59
C PHE A 3 61.08 1.10 45.63
N LEU A 4 62.27 1.64 45.33
CA LEU A 4 62.44 2.73 44.38
C LEU A 4 62.10 2.27 42.94
N ALA A 5 62.44 1.02 42.58
CA ALA A 5 62.09 0.45 41.29
C ALA A 5 60.58 0.25 41.14
N PHE A 6 59.86 -0.15 42.21
CA PHE A 6 58.39 -0.23 42.20
C PHE A 6 57.71 1.12 42.05
N ILE A 7 58.20 2.16 42.72
CA ILE A 7 57.68 3.52 42.60
C ILE A 7 57.88 4.04 41.16
N LEU A 8 59.05 3.81 40.57
CA LEU A 8 59.32 4.21 39.18
C LEU A 8 58.41 3.50 38.20
N MET A 9 58.20 2.19 38.39
CA MET A 9 57.31 1.41 37.55
C MET A 9 55.83 1.86 37.67
N PHE A 10 55.40 2.22 38.87
CA PHE A 10 54.09 2.78 39.16
C PHE A 10 53.86 4.13 38.43
N PHE A 11 54.86 5.00 38.47
CA PHE A 11 54.80 6.28 37.71
C PHE A 11 54.72 6.07 36.18
N ILE A 12 55.45 5.10 35.65
CA ILE A 12 55.40 4.78 34.22
C ILE A 12 54.01 4.23 33.86
N LEU A 13 53.40 3.40 34.70
CA LEU A 13 52.05 2.89 34.53
C LEU A 13 51.00 4.01 34.57
N ILE A 14 51.09 4.93 35.52
CA ILE A 14 50.18 6.10 35.60
C ILE A 14 50.32 6.98 34.38
N GLN A 15 51.55 7.27 33.94
CA GLN A 15 51.79 8.06 32.76
C GLN A 15 51.25 7.41 31.49
N HIS A 16 51.37 6.07 31.37
CA HIS A 16 50.82 5.34 30.26
C HIS A 16 49.27 5.28 30.28
N LEU A 17 48.71 5.10 31.50
CA LEU A 17 47.26 5.14 31.69
C LEU A 17 46.68 6.54 31.40
N PHE A 18 47.36 7.59 31.83
CA PHE A 18 46.98 8.98 31.53
C PHE A 18 47.02 9.27 30.04
N LYS A 19 48.05 8.82 29.33
CA LYS A 19 48.18 8.94 27.88
C LYS A 19 47.00 8.21 27.18
N LEU A 20 46.74 6.98 27.55
CA LEU A 20 45.69 6.12 26.96
C LEU A 20 44.25 6.62 27.23
N GLN A 21 44.00 7.18 28.45
CA GLN A 21 42.66 7.58 28.83
C GLN A 21 42.31 9.03 28.59
N ILE A 22 43.33 9.93 28.62
CA ILE A 22 43.09 11.37 28.56
C ILE A 22 43.63 11.97 27.24
N ILE A 23 44.75 11.50 26.73
CA ILE A 23 45.37 12.10 25.51
C ILE A 23 44.86 11.37 24.27
N GLU A 24 44.78 10.05 24.32
CA GLU A 24 44.37 9.19 23.21
C GLU A 24 42.96 8.63 23.41
N GLY A 25 42.27 8.99 24.51
CA GLY A 25 40.95 8.46 24.88
C GLY A 25 39.89 8.75 23.83
N ASP A 26 39.87 9.94 23.26
CA ASP A 26 38.92 10.33 22.21
C ASP A 26 39.23 9.57 20.91
N GLU A 27 40.51 9.38 20.55
CA GLU A 27 40.92 8.59 19.39
C GLU A 27 40.58 7.10 19.54
N TYR A 28 40.72 6.58 20.75
CA TYR A 28 40.27 5.17 21.05
C TYR A 28 38.76 5.09 21.15
N ALA A 29 38.04 6.08 21.65
CA ALA A 29 36.59 6.08 21.68
C ALA A 29 36.00 6.19 20.27
N ASP A 30 36.56 6.98 19.40
CA ASP A 30 36.16 7.10 17.99
C ASP A 30 36.50 5.84 17.17
N ASN A 31 37.65 5.20 17.43
CA ASN A 31 38.05 3.94 16.80
C ASN A 31 37.33 2.71 17.38
N PHE A 32 36.69 2.82 18.56
CA PHE A 32 35.96 1.74 19.20
C PHE A 32 34.46 1.74 18.86
N ASN A 33 34.02 2.55 17.94
CA ASN A 33 32.73 2.36 17.29
C ASN A 33 32.79 1.00 16.58
N LEU A 34 32.16 -0.02 17.18
CA LEU A 34 31.98 -1.33 16.59
C LEU A 34 31.23 -1.11 15.26
N SER A 35 31.98 -0.92 14.19
CA SER A 35 31.41 -0.78 12.87
C SER A 35 31.38 -2.14 12.20
N THR A 36 30.30 -2.43 11.52
CA THR A 36 30.10 -3.65 10.74
C THR A 36 29.78 -3.30 9.30
N THR A 37 30.38 -4.00 8.36
CA THR A 37 30.04 -3.83 6.95
C THR A 37 28.78 -4.65 6.64
N LYS A 38 27.81 -4.02 5.99
CA LYS A 38 26.55 -4.61 5.50
C LYS A 38 26.42 -4.38 4.02
N THR A 39 25.78 -5.32 3.33
CA THR A 39 25.47 -5.18 1.90
C THR A 39 24.04 -4.63 1.76
N ARG A 40 23.88 -3.63 0.92
CA ARG A 40 22.60 -3.06 0.50
C ARG A 40 22.42 -3.33 -1.00
N THR A 41 21.23 -3.79 -1.39
CA THR A 41 20.88 -4.06 -2.77
C THR A 41 20.48 -2.77 -3.49
N ILE A 42 20.98 -2.58 -4.72
CA ILE A 42 20.58 -1.51 -5.65
C ILE A 42 19.70 -2.18 -6.71
N LYS A 43 18.43 -1.80 -6.77
CA LYS A 43 17.48 -2.42 -7.69
C LYS A 43 17.83 -2.14 -9.15
N SER A 44 17.70 -3.18 -9.99
CA SER A 44 17.83 -3.07 -11.44
C SER A 44 16.49 -2.65 -12.07
N THR A 45 16.55 -2.18 -13.30
CA THR A 45 15.36 -1.91 -14.09
C THR A 45 15.02 -3.12 -14.97
N ARG A 46 13.72 -3.39 -15.12
CA ARG A 46 13.19 -4.45 -15.97
C ARG A 46 13.30 -4.08 -17.45
N GLY A 47 13.56 -5.04 -18.35
CA GLY A 47 13.55 -4.83 -19.80
C GLY A 47 12.18 -4.37 -20.31
N ASN A 48 12.14 -3.66 -21.44
CA ASN A 48 10.90 -3.20 -22.04
C ASN A 48 10.26 -4.29 -22.90
N ILE A 49 8.95 -4.22 -23.09
CA ILE A 49 8.23 -5.04 -24.07
C ILE A 49 7.79 -4.13 -25.20
N ARG A 50 8.14 -4.48 -26.43
CA ARG A 50 7.88 -3.71 -27.63
C ARG A 50 7.12 -4.53 -28.66
N ASP A 51 6.37 -3.85 -29.52
CA ASP A 51 5.80 -4.45 -30.71
C ASP A 51 6.87 -4.68 -31.80
N ARG A 52 6.49 -5.22 -32.94
CA ARG A 52 7.37 -5.47 -34.08
C ARG A 52 8.00 -4.20 -34.67
N ASN A 53 7.37 -3.04 -34.48
CA ASN A 53 7.82 -1.74 -34.98
C ASN A 53 8.68 -0.98 -33.96
N GLY A 54 8.89 -1.54 -32.76
CA GLY A 54 9.62 -0.93 -31.66
C GLY A 54 8.81 0.00 -30.78
N GLN A 55 7.47 0.07 -30.95
CA GLN A 55 6.58 0.83 -30.07
C GLN A 55 6.49 0.15 -28.69
N PHE A 56 6.44 0.94 -27.63
CA PHE A 56 6.30 0.41 -26.29
C PHE A 56 4.92 -0.17 -26.03
N LEU A 57 4.90 -1.36 -25.43
CA LEU A 57 3.72 -2.03 -24.87
C LEU A 57 3.81 -2.08 -23.34
N ALA A 58 5.03 -2.32 -22.82
CA ALA A 58 5.35 -2.15 -21.42
C ALA A 58 6.74 -1.54 -21.27
N ARG A 59 6.87 -0.55 -20.41
CA ARG A 59 8.14 0.16 -20.17
C ARG A 59 8.28 0.54 -18.70
N ASN A 60 9.50 0.91 -18.32
CA ASN A 60 9.72 1.51 -17.02
C ASN A 60 9.65 3.04 -17.16
N GLN A 61 8.99 3.66 -16.21
CA GLN A 61 8.96 5.11 -16.06
C GLN A 61 9.67 5.48 -14.77
N LEU A 62 10.56 6.47 -14.85
CA LEU A 62 11.19 7.03 -13.66
C LEU A 62 10.11 7.49 -12.68
N SER A 63 10.31 7.13 -11.45
CA SER A 63 9.45 7.46 -10.32
C SER A 63 10.32 7.84 -9.14
N TYR A 64 9.72 8.44 -8.15
CA TYR A 64 10.39 8.81 -6.91
C TYR A 64 9.65 8.19 -5.74
N SER A 65 10.43 7.66 -4.81
CA SER A 65 9.92 7.10 -3.54
C SER A 65 10.48 7.92 -2.38
N ILE A 66 9.66 8.19 -1.39
CA ILE A 66 10.11 8.80 -0.15
C ILE A 66 10.51 7.69 0.80
N ILE A 67 11.74 7.79 1.29
CA ILE A 67 12.32 6.86 2.25
C ILE A 67 12.60 7.56 3.57
N LEU A 68 12.58 6.78 4.67
CA LEU A 68 12.88 7.25 6.02
C LEU A 68 13.86 6.31 6.71
N GLU A 69 14.91 6.87 7.28
CA GLU A 69 15.91 6.18 8.11
C GLU A 69 15.96 6.78 9.52
N ASP A 70 16.14 5.95 10.54
CA ASP A 70 16.41 6.40 11.91
C ASP A 70 17.94 6.62 12.08
N ASN A 71 18.44 7.71 11.54
CA ASN A 71 19.85 8.07 11.57
C ASN A 71 20.19 9.13 12.64
N GLY A 72 19.24 9.45 13.51
CA GLY A 72 19.38 10.43 14.58
C GLY A 72 20.27 9.97 15.74
N THR A 73 20.83 10.93 16.46
CA THR A 73 21.43 10.73 17.77
C THR A 73 20.54 11.46 18.79
N TYR A 74 20.10 10.76 19.82
CA TYR A 74 19.10 11.25 20.77
C TYR A 74 19.61 11.06 22.20
N ASP A 75 19.44 12.06 23.06
CA ASP A 75 19.84 11.99 24.46
C ASP A 75 18.92 11.08 25.31
N SER A 76 17.69 10.87 24.82
CA SER A 76 16.70 10.04 25.50
C SER A 76 15.66 9.46 24.53
N ASN A 77 14.96 8.38 24.97
CA ASN A 77 13.81 7.86 24.21
C ASN A 77 12.68 8.87 24.08
N ARG A 78 12.54 9.80 25.03
CA ARG A 78 11.55 10.88 24.98
C ARG A 78 11.86 11.83 23.81
N GLU A 79 13.08 12.28 23.71
CA GLU A 79 13.56 13.14 22.62
C GLU A 79 13.46 12.44 21.26
N LYS A 80 13.90 11.16 21.19
CA LYS A 80 13.75 10.33 20.02
C LYS A 80 12.30 10.29 19.53
N ASN A 81 11.35 10.04 20.43
CA ASN A 81 9.94 9.96 20.07
C ASN A 81 9.41 11.31 19.60
N LEU A 82 9.73 12.41 20.27
CA LEU A 82 9.32 13.74 19.84
C LEU A 82 9.86 14.09 18.45
N THR A 83 11.15 13.84 18.20
CA THR A 83 11.78 14.12 16.91
C THR A 83 11.19 13.29 15.78
N LEU A 84 11.09 11.97 15.97
CA LEU A 84 10.55 11.09 14.93
C LEU A 84 9.05 11.30 14.71
N ASN A 85 8.29 11.68 15.73
CA ASN A 85 6.86 12.03 15.57
C ASN A 85 6.71 13.35 14.81
N TYR A 86 7.61 14.32 15.03
CA TYR A 86 7.64 15.55 14.25
C TYR A 86 7.96 15.27 12.77
N VAL A 87 8.97 14.45 12.49
CA VAL A 87 9.31 14.07 11.11
C VAL A 87 8.12 13.36 10.44
N ALA A 88 7.50 12.38 11.13
CA ALA A 88 6.35 11.66 10.60
C ALA A 88 5.14 12.58 10.37
N TYR A 89 4.85 13.49 11.29
CA TYR A 89 3.77 14.48 11.18
C TYR A 89 4.01 15.44 10.01
N SER A 90 5.22 15.97 9.90
CA SER A 90 5.59 16.92 8.85
C SER A 90 5.52 16.25 7.47
N LEU A 91 6.01 15.00 7.37
CA LEU A 91 5.94 14.22 6.14
C LEU A 91 4.49 13.92 5.75
N MET A 92 3.66 13.51 6.71
CA MET A 92 2.22 13.32 6.48
C MET A 92 1.58 14.59 5.90
N LYS A 93 1.88 15.77 6.47
CA LYS A 93 1.31 17.04 5.98
C LYS A 93 1.76 17.39 4.55
N ILE A 94 2.99 17.06 4.18
CA ILE A 94 3.47 17.23 2.79
C ILE A 94 2.69 16.31 1.85
N LEU A 95 2.56 15.03 2.22
CA LEU A 95 1.82 14.05 1.41
C LEU A 95 0.34 14.44 1.26
N GLU A 96 -0.32 14.81 2.35
CA GLU A 96 -1.71 15.27 2.35
C GLU A 96 -1.93 16.50 1.43
N THR A 97 -1.01 17.48 1.50
CA THR A 97 -1.10 18.71 0.69
C THR A 97 -1.07 18.40 -0.82
N ASN A 98 -0.33 17.39 -1.23
CA ASN A 98 -0.17 17.00 -2.62
C ASN A 98 -1.07 15.82 -3.04
N GLY A 99 -1.97 15.36 -2.17
CA GLY A 99 -2.88 14.24 -2.46
C GLY A 99 -2.19 12.88 -2.59
N GLU A 100 -1.00 12.73 -2.03
CA GLU A 100 -0.25 11.48 -2.05
C GLU A 100 -0.72 10.51 -0.97
N THR A 101 -0.53 9.22 -1.21
CA THR A 101 -0.91 8.17 -0.27
C THR A 101 0.30 7.53 0.40
N LEU A 102 0.12 7.09 1.66
CA LEU A 102 1.13 6.30 2.38
C LEU A 102 1.12 4.86 1.87
N ASP A 103 2.28 4.39 1.43
CA ASP A 103 2.48 3.02 0.95
C ASP A 103 3.03 2.13 2.09
N THR A 104 2.22 1.91 3.10
CA THR A 104 2.59 1.10 4.26
C THR A 104 1.61 -0.04 4.48
N SER A 105 2.13 -1.25 4.74
CA SER A 105 1.31 -2.43 5.08
C SER A 105 0.80 -2.33 6.51
N PHE A 106 -0.25 -1.53 6.73
CA PHE A 106 -0.83 -1.32 8.05
C PHE A 106 -2.34 -1.49 7.98
N HIS A 107 -2.87 -2.49 8.69
CA HIS A 107 -4.24 -2.97 8.55
C HIS A 107 -5.22 -2.36 9.55
N ILE A 108 -5.11 -1.06 9.79
CA ILE A 108 -6.09 -0.25 10.50
C ILE A 108 -6.41 0.98 9.66
N VAL A 109 -7.68 1.31 9.58
CA VAL A 109 -8.23 2.49 8.90
C VAL A 109 -9.12 3.27 9.87
N VAL A 110 -9.46 4.51 9.54
CA VAL A 110 -10.52 5.28 10.20
C VAL A 110 -11.79 5.13 9.37
N ASP A 111 -12.87 4.71 9.99
CA ASP A 111 -14.17 4.55 9.33
C ASP A 111 -14.92 5.89 9.20
N GLU A 112 -16.11 5.86 8.58
CA GLU A 112 -16.95 7.03 8.36
C GLU A 112 -17.42 7.71 9.67
N ASN A 113 -17.35 7.00 10.80
CA ASN A 113 -17.70 7.51 12.12
C ASN A 113 -16.49 8.11 12.86
N GLY A 114 -15.29 8.07 12.27
CA GLY A 114 -14.04 8.50 12.90
C GLY A 114 -13.46 7.48 13.88
N GLU A 115 -13.91 6.22 13.83
CA GLU A 115 -13.41 5.14 14.69
C GLU A 115 -12.41 4.25 13.96
N TYR A 116 -11.48 3.64 14.70
CA TYR A 116 -10.51 2.72 14.11
C TYR A 116 -11.16 1.36 13.80
N ALA A 117 -10.99 0.91 12.55
CA ALA A 117 -11.47 -0.38 12.05
C ALA A 117 -10.32 -1.18 11.40
N PHE A 118 -10.46 -2.51 11.31
CA PHE A 118 -9.56 -3.34 10.52
C PHE A 118 -10.02 -3.39 9.06
N ASP A 119 -9.06 -3.32 8.12
CA ASP A 119 -9.26 -3.52 6.69
C ASP A 119 -8.81 -4.91 6.21
N ALA A 120 -8.45 -5.79 7.13
CA ALA A 120 -8.03 -7.16 6.86
C ALA A 120 -8.74 -8.17 7.77
N THR A 121 -8.82 -9.42 7.33
CA THR A 121 -9.45 -10.53 8.06
C THR A 121 -8.48 -11.72 8.21
N ASP A 122 -8.86 -12.67 9.03
CA ASP A 122 -8.28 -14.01 9.14
C ASP A 122 -6.73 -14.03 9.29
N PHE A 123 -6.07 -14.73 8.39
CA PHE A 123 -4.62 -14.91 8.43
C PHE A 123 -3.86 -13.58 8.35
N THR A 124 -4.25 -12.69 7.45
CA THR A 124 -3.61 -11.38 7.23
C THR A 124 -3.70 -10.52 8.49
N LEU A 125 -4.89 -10.47 9.10
CA LEU A 125 -5.10 -9.73 10.35
C LEU A 125 -4.28 -10.31 11.50
N ASN A 126 -4.24 -11.64 11.64
CA ASN A 126 -3.48 -12.29 12.70
C ASN A 126 -1.96 -12.13 12.50
N ARG A 127 -1.49 -12.13 11.23
CA ARG A 127 -0.10 -11.83 10.91
C ARG A 127 0.25 -10.39 11.28
N PHE A 128 -0.59 -9.42 10.90
CA PHE A 128 -0.42 -8.03 11.29
C PHE A 128 -0.35 -7.85 12.81
N LYS A 129 -1.25 -8.49 13.57
CA LYS A 129 -1.21 -8.45 15.03
C LYS A 129 0.10 -9.01 15.58
N ALA A 130 0.59 -10.13 15.02
CA ALA A 130 1.86 -10.72 15.43
C ALA A 130 3.02 -9.75 15.20
N ASP A 131 3.05 -9.06 14.04
CA ASP A 131 4.08 -8.08 13.70
C ASP A 131 4.04 -6.86 14.63
N VAL A 132 2.84 -6.34 14.94
CA VAL A 132 2.65 -5.25 15.91
C VAL A 132 3.23 -5.58 17.27
N TYR A 133 2.98 -6.80 17.76
CA TYR A 133 3.46 -7.25 19.06
C TYR A 133 4.87 -7.88 19.02
N GLY A 134 5.54 -7.84 17.87
CA GLY A 134 6.90 -8.36 17.70
C GLY A 134 7.01 -9.88 17.81
N GLN A 135 5.95 -10.62 17.45
CA GLN A 135 5.92 -12.07 17.47
C GLN A 135 6.33 -12.67 16.13
N ALA A 136 7.32 -13.56 16.12
CA ALA A 136 7.78 -14.20 14.89
C ALA A 136 6.71 -15.13 14.25
N LYS A 137 5.81 -15.70 15.07
CA LYS A 137 4.75 -16.61 14.63
C LYS A 137 3.39 -16.16 15.18
N ILE A 138 2.33 -16.41 14.43
CA ILE A 138 0.94 -16.14 14.86
C ILE A 138 0.61 -16.93 16.14
N ASP A 139 1.03 -18.18 16.22
CA ASP A 139 0.78 -19.06 17.38
C ASP A 139 1.47 -18.58 18.68
N SER A 140 2.38 -17.61 18.58
CA SER A 140 3.04 -17.00 19.74
C SER A 140 2.27 -15.81 20.32
N LEU A 141 1.17 -15.40 19.67
CA LEU A 141 0.29 -14.34 20.19
C LEU A 141 -0.41 -14.82 21.46
N LYS A 142 -0.44 -13.96 22.47
CA LYS A 142 -1.26 -14.18 23.66
C LYS A 142 -2.73 -13.95 23.30
N GLU A 143 -3.64 -14.54 24.07
CA GLU A 143 -5.07 -14.44 23.84
C GLU A 143 -5.56 -12.97 23.81
N ASP A 144 -5.03 -12.11 24.67
CA ASP A 144 -5.36 -10.69 24.73
C ASP A 144 -4.79 -9.87 23.56
N GLN A 145 -3.75 -10.38 22.89
CA GLN A 145 -3.16 -9.82 21.68
C GLN A 145 -3.93 -10.29 20.44
N LEU A 146 -4.28 -11.57 20.39
CA LEU A 146 -5.08 -12.15 19.30
C LEU A 146 -6.46 -11.47 19.21
N ASN A 147 -7.11 -11.23 20.36
CA ASN A 147 -8.43 -10.60 20.47
C ASN A 147 -8.36 -9.06 20.59
N ALA A 148 -7.20 -8.44 20.32
CA ALA A 148 -7.06 -7.01 20.43
C ALA A 148 -7.91 -6.28 19.37
N SER A 149 -8.69 -5.29 19.81
CA SER A 149 -9.44 -4.38 18.93
C SER A 149 -8.50 -3.39 18.22
N PRO A 150 -8.94 -2.75 17.10
CA PRO A 150 -8.16 -1.73 16.42
C PRO A 150 -7.71 -0.62 17.38
N LYS A 151 -8.61 -0.12 18.21
CA LYS A 151 -8.33 0.89 19.23
C LYS A 151 -7.27 0.44 20.23
N LYS A 152 -7.33 -0.81 20.71
CA LYS A 152 -6.33 -1.36 21.65
C LYS A 152 -4.94 -1.40 21.01
N ILE A 153 -4.85 -1.74 19.73
CA ILE A 153 -3.60 -1.73 18.98
C ILE A 153 -3.08 -0.29 18.81
N MET A 154 -3.93 0.65 18.43
CA MET A 154 -3.55 2.05 18.31
C MET A 154 -3.09 2.63 19.65
N ASP A 155 -3.81 2.37 20.74
CA ASP A 155 -3.42 2.79 22.10
C ASP A 155 -2.04 2.22 22.50
N TYR A 156 -1.75 0.97 22.15
CA TYR A 156 -0.44 0.34 22.39
C TYR A 156 0.67 1.00 21.56
N LEU A 157 0.44 1.22 20.26
CA LEU A 157 1.43 1.84 19.38
C LEU A 157 1.69 3.31 19.74
N CYS A 158 0.65 4.05 20.17
CA CYS A 158 0.79 5.43 20.62
C CYS A 158 1.47 5.57 21.99
N SER A 159 1.57 4.48 22.77
CA SER A 159 2.10 4.53 24.14
C SER A 159 3.59 4.92 24.19
N SER A 160 4.05 5.37 25.36
CA SER A 160 5.46 5.70 25.61
C SER A 160 6.42 4.52 25.43
N GLU A 161 5.94 3.30 25.52
CA GLU A 161 6.72 2.08 25.31
C GLU A 161 7.00 1.80 23.83
N ARG A 162 6.24 2.43 22.94
CA ARG A 162 6.37 2.26 21.48
C ARG A 162 6.71 3.60 20.80
N PHE A 163 5.75 4.32 20.27
CA PHE A 163 6.02 5.53 19.47
C PHE A 163 5.88 6.83 20.26
N GLY A 164 5.34 6.75 21.48
CA GLY A 164 5.30 7.89 22.39
C GLY A 164 4.47 9.08 21.88
N LEU A 165 3.41 8.85 21.08
CA LEU A 165 2.49 9.93 20.71
C LEU A 165 1.69 10.38 21.94
N VAL A 166 1.35 9.45 22.83
CA VAL A 166 0.62 9.68 24.08
C VAL A 166 1.42 9.09 25.22
N ASN A 167 1.88 9.93 26.13
CA ASN A 167 2.53 9.49 27.35
C ASN A 167 1.64 9.80 28.55
N LYS A 168 0.86 8.79 28.97
CA LYS A 168 -0.10 8.94 30.10
C LYS A 168 0.55 9.16 31.45
N ASN A 169 1.76 8.59 31.65
CA ASN A 169 2.48 8.65 32.94
C ASN A 169 3.33 9.91 33.09
N ASP A 170 3.78 10.47 31.98
CA ASP A 170 4.63 11.66 31.94
C ASP A 170 4.28 12.46 30.67
N PRO A 171 3.14 13.18 30.67
CA PRO A 171 2.65 13.91 29.49
C PRO A 171 3.67 14.91 28.98
N TYR A 172 3.69 15.12 27.67
CA TYR A 172 4.49 16.19 27.08
C TYR A 172 3.96 17.54 27.50
N THR A 173 4.85 18.44 27.84
CA THR A 173 4.48 19.82 28.14
C THR A 173 4.19 20.58 26.85
N ALA A 174 3.34 21.61 26.91
CA ALA A 174 3.08 22.48 25.75
C ALA A 174 4.37 23.13 25.20
N LYS A 175 5.37 23.34 26.08
CA LYS A 175 6.70 23.86 25.69
C LYS A 175 7.44 22.84 24.83
N GLU A 176 7.53 21.58 25.25
CA GLU A 176 8.20 20.50 24.48
C GLU A 176 7.55 20.27 23.12
N LEU A 177 6.21 20.21 23.07
CA LEU A 177 5.48 20.06 21.82
C LEU A 177 5.75 21.22 20.87
N LYS A 178 5.76 22.46 21.39
CA LYS A 178 6.07 23.65 20.60
C LYS A 178 7.52 23.68 20.11
N GLU A 179 8.49 23.28 20.93
CA GLU A 179 9.91 23.19 20.56
C GLU A 179 10.12 22.17 19.42
N HIS A 180 9.31 21.12 19.38
CA HIS A 180 9.34 20.10 18.31
C HIS A 180 8.28 20.35 17.22
N ASN A 181 7.60 21.49 17.20
CA ASN A 181 6.56 21.84 16.23
C ASN A 181 5.47 20.76 16.08
N LEU A 182 5.11 20.10 17.17
CA LEU A 182 4.02 19.14 17.25
C LEU A 182 2.73 19.82 17.76
N PRO A 183 1.53 19.39 17.28
CA PRO A 183 0.28 19.87 17.81
C PRO A 183 0.05 19.35 19.24
N GLU A 184 -0.78 20.03 20.02
CA GLU A 184 -1.17 19.59 21.36
C GLU A 184 -2.05 18.34 21.34
N SER A 185 -2.78 18.12 20.24
CA SER A 185 -3.59 16.92 19.99
C SER A 185 -3.62 16.60 18.50
N PHE A 186 -3.73 15.32 18.18
CA PHE A 186 -3.88 14.80 16.82
C PHE A 186 -5.33 14.36 16.60
N THR A 187 -5.83 14.52 15.38
CA THR A 187 -7.08 13.85 14.96
C THR A 187 -6.85 12.33 14.84
N PRO A 188 -7.92 11.51 14.77
CA PRO A 188 -7.75 10.07 14.52
C PRO A 188 -6.97 9.77 13.25
N GLU A 189 -7.20 10.52 12.16
CA GLU A 189 -6.54 10.39 10.87
C GLU A 189 -5.06 10.77 10.97
N GLU A 190 -4.74 11.89 11.61
CA GLU A 190 -3.36 12.32 11.83
C GLU A 190 -2.61 11.31 12.71
N THR A 191 -3.26 10.82 13.78
CA THR A 191 -2.70 9.78 14.65
C THR A 191 -2.39 8.53 13.85
N LEU A 192 -3.34 8.07 13.02
CA LEU A 192 -3.17 6.90 12.17
C LEU A 192 -2.01 7.08 11.20
N ALA A 193 -1.93 8.21 10.52
CA ALA A 193 -0.86 8.48 9.54
C ALA A 193 0.52 8.51 10.19
N VAL A 194 0.67 9.19 11.33
CA VAL A 194 1.93 9.21 12.10
C VAL A 194 2.31 7.80 12.57
N VAL A 195 1.33 7.04 13.09
CA VAL A 195 1.57 5.64 13.52
C VAL A 195 1.98 4.76 12.34
N ARG A 196 1.36 4.90 11.16
CA ARG A 196 1.73 4.14 9.95
C ARG A 196 3.18 4.40 9.55
N ILE A 197 3.62 5.66 9.50
CA ILE A 197 5.02 6.02 9.18
C ILE A 197 5.98 5.46 10.23
N ARG A 198 5.66 5.62 11.53
CA ARG A 198 6.48 5.09 12.62
C ARG A 198 6.52 3.55 12.63
N TYR A 199 5.43 2.91 12.25
CA TYR A 199 5.35 1.46 12.12
C TYR A 199 6.24 0.96 10.97
N ALA A 200 6.17 1.58 9.79
CA ALA A 200 7.03 1.26 8.66
C ALA A 200 8.52 1.38 9.05
N LEU A 201 8.90 2.45 9.73
CA LEU A 201 10.27 2.62 10.25
C LEU A 201 10.65 1.53 11.26
N SER A 202 9.72 1.10 12.14
CA SER A 202 9.96 0.08 13.16
C SER A 202 10.12 -1.32 12.57
N ALA A 203 9.52 -1.62 11.43
CA ALA A 203 9.66 -2.90 10.74
C ALA A 203 11.12 -3.20 10.36
N ASN A 204 11.90 -2.15 10.07
CA ASN A 204 13.33 -2.24 9.74
C ASN A 204 14.24 -2.08 10.96
N SER A 205 13.72 -2.17 12.20
CA SER A 205 14.49 -1.94 13.43
C SER A 205 15.73 -2.83 13.59
N PHE A 206 15.73 -4.03 13.01
CA PHE A 206 16.88 -4.95 12.99
C PHE A 206 17.84 -4.70 11.81
N LYS A 207 17.41 -3.96 10.79
CA LYS A 207 18.15 -3.62 9.58
C LYS A 207 18.06 -2.11 9.34
N LYS A 208 18.44 -1.31 10.32
CA LYS A 208 18.33 0.17 10.26
C LYS A 208 19.09 0.81 9.09
N TYR A 209 20.03 0.06 8.49
CA TYR A 209 20.73 0.43 7.26
C TYR A 209 19.90 0.25 5.98
N VAL A 210 18.71 -0.33 6.10
CA VAL A 210 17.74 -0.43 5.01
C VAL A 210 16.66 0.60 5.29
N PRO A 211 16.50 1.62 4.45
CA PRO A 211 15.48 2.64 4.64
C PRO A 211 14.07 2.04 4.58
N ALA A 212 13.15 2.64 5.31
CA ALA A 212 11.73 2.34 5.18
C ALA A 212 11.13 3.18 4.06
N THR A 213 10.50 2.56 3.08
CA THR A 213 9.71 3.27 2.05
C THR A 213 8.40 3.73 2.66
N ILE A 214 8.10 5.01 2.53
CA ILE A 214 6.92 5.67 3.12
C ILE A 214 5.86 5.94 2.06
N ALA A 215 6.26 6.41 0.89
CA ALA A 215 5.39 6.63 -0.25
C ALA A 215 6.15 6.33 -1.54
N THR A 216 5.48 5.74 -2.52
CA THR A 216 6.03 5.42 -3.84
C THR A 216 5.30 6.23 -4.91
N ASN A 217 5.95 6.41 -6.05
CA ASN A 217 5.38 7.13 -7.20
C ASN A 217 4.88 8.53 -6.85
N VAL A 218 5.64 9.25 -6.03
CA VAL A 218 5.29 10.62 -5.64
C VAL A 218 5.55 11.62 -6.76
N SER A 219 4.78 12.69 -6.79
CA SER A 219 4.90 13.79 -7.77
C SER A 219 6.19 14.60 -7.60
N GLU A 220 6.60 15.28 -8.66
CA GLU A 220 7.75 16.20 -8.62
C GLU A 220 7.54 17.33 -7.61
N GLU A 221 6.31 17.78 -7.42
CA GLU A 221 5.93 18.77 -6.42
C GLU A 221 6.20 18.27 -5.01
N THR A 222 5.85 17.01 -4.74
CA THR A 222 6.14 16.37 -3.44
C THR A 222 7.64 16.22 -3.22
N VAL A 223 8.38 15.80 -4.24
CA VAL A 223 9.86 15.74 -4.20
C VAL A 223 10.43 17.10 -3.86
N ALA A 224 10.00 18.17 -4.54
CA ALA A 224 10.47 19.53 -4.28
C ALA A 224 10.18 19.95 -2.83
N MET A 225 8.97 19.72 -2.32
CA MET A 225 8.60 20.07 -0.95
C MET A 225 9.43 19.31 0.11
N VAL A 226 9.69 18.02 -0.12
CA VAL A 226 10.57 17.23 0.78
C VAL A 226 11.99 17.79 0.76
N MET A 227 12.53 18.08 -0.42
CA MET A 227 13.88 18.60 -0.57
C MET A 227 14.05 20.01 0.03
N GLU A 228 13.06 20.88 -0.10
CA GLU A 228 13.04 22.21 0.54
C GLU A 228 13.02 22.14 2.06
N ASN A 229 12.43 21.10 2.63
CA ASN A 229 12.32 20.89 4.06
C ASN A 229 13.33 19.87 4.61
N LYS A 230 14.33 19.46 3.83
CA LYS A 230 15.29 18.40 4.19
C LYS A 230 16.01 18.67 5.51
N ASP A 231 16.32 19.93 5.81
CA ASP A 231 16.96 20.34 7.08
C ASP A 231 16.10 20.04 8.31
N LYS A 232 14.78 19.97 8.15
CA LYS A 232 13.81 19.70 9.22
C LYS A 232 13.33 18.24 9.23
N LEU A 233 13.51 17.53 8.13
CA LEU A 233 13.05 16.16 7.92
C LEU A 233 14.21 15.18 8.11
N GLN A 234 14.73 15.09 9.34
CA GLN A 234 15.86 14.22 9.65
C GLN A 234 15.57 12.76 9.26
N GLY A 235 16.44 12.19 8.45
CA GLY A 235 16.34 10.80 7.99
C GLY A 235 15.42 10.58 6.80
N VAL A 236 14.68 11.59 6.34
CA VAL A 236 13.89 11.52 5.11
C VAL A 236 14.79 11.78 3.92
N ASP A 237 14.66 10.98 2.90
CA ASP A 237 15.33 11.19 1.61
C ASP A 237 14.43 10.74 0.44
N ILE A 238 14.83 11.14 -0.76
CA ILE A 238 14.20 10.74 -2.01
C ILE A 238 15.06 9.67 -2.66
N MET A 239 14.44 8.57 -3.01
CA MET A 239 15.07 7.50 -3.78
C MET A 239 14.47 7.46 -5.19
N GLU A 240 15.32 7.47 -6.21
CA GLU A 240 14.88 7.16 -7.56
C GLU A 240 14.43 5.71 -7.63
N ASP A 241 13.28 5.51 -8.22
CA ASP A 241 12.64 4.21 -8.41
C ASP A 241 12.07 4.13 -9.83
N SER A 242 11.52 3.01 -10.20
CA SER A 242 10.84 2.83 -11.48
C SER A 242 9.53 2.09 -11.31
N ILE A 243 8.50 2.62 -11.94
CA ILE A 243 7.20 1.94 -12.04
C ILE A 243 7.06 1.29 -13.43
N ARG A 244 6.39 0.15 -13.45
CA ARG A 244 6.03 -0.54 -14.68
C ARG A 244 4.77 0.09 -15.27
N VAL A 245 4.87 0.65 -16.48
CA VAL A 245 3.78 1.28 -17.21
C VAL A 245 3.43 0.43 -18.42
N TYR A 246 2.14 0.19 -18.60
CA TYR A 246 1.58 -0.57 -19.73
C TYR A 246 0.86 0.41 -20.66
N ASP A 247 1.52 0.75 -21.77
CA ASP A 247 0.95 1.67 -22.76
C ASP A 247 -0.23 0.99 -23.44
N ASP A 248 -1.41 1.64 -23.39
CA ASP A 248 -2.65 1.16 -23.96
C ASP A 248 -3.08 -0.25 -23.47
N GLY A 249 -2.85 -0.48 -22.16
CA GLY A 249 -3.04 -1.77 -21.51
C GLY A 249 -4.40 -2.43 -21.75
N VAL A 250 -5.46 -1.65 -22.00
CA VAL A 250 -6.80 -2.16 -22.34
C VAL A 250 -6.77 -3.13 -23.51
N TYR A 251 -5.93 -2.88 -24.52
CA TYR A 251 -5.82 -3.70 -25.73
C TYR A 251 -4.86 -4.87 -25.58
N PHE A 252 -3.92 -4.80 -24.62
CA PHE A 252 -2.79 -5.72 -24.54
C PHE A 252 -2.72 -6.52 -23.26
N ALA A 253 -3.47 -6.17 -22.22
CA ALA A 253 -3.40 -6.84 -20.92
C ALA A 253 -3.47 -8.38 -20.97
N PRO A 254 -4.34 -9.01 -21.78
CA PRO A 254 -4.42 -10.48 -21.87
C PRO A 254 -3.14 -11.12 -22.44
N ILE A 255 -2.36 -10.38 -23.23
CA ILE A 255 -1.14 -10.86 -23.87
C ILE A 255 0.07 -10.56 -23.00
N ILE A 256 0.21 -9.32 -22.56
CA ILE A 256 1.38 -8.83 -21.84
C ILE A 256 1.35 -9.32 -20.38
N GLY A 257 0.19 -9.32 -19.75
CA GLY A 257 0.07 -9.61 -18.33
C GLY A 257 0.45 -8.43 -17.46
N TYR A 258 0.91 -8.71 -16.25
CA TYR A 258 1.31 -7.69 -15.27
C TYR A 258 2.41 -8.20 -14.34
N THR A 259 3.06 -7.27 -13.64
CA THR A 259 4.08 -7.56 -12.62
C THR A 259 3.51 -7.40 -11.21
N GLY A 260 4.08 -8.12 -10.24
CA GLY A 260 3.70 -8.02 -8.83
C GLY A 260 4.74 -8.65 -7.92
N LYS A 261 4.65 -8.41 -6.62
CA LYS A 261 5.55 -9.01 -5.62
C LYS A 261 5.48 -10.53 -5.70
N ALA A 262 6.65 -11.17 -5.66
CA ALA A 262 6.74 -12.62 -5.66
C ALA A 262 6.23 -13.19 -4.33
N SER A 263 5.47 -14.29 -4.38
CA SER A 263 5.15 -15.10 -3.20
C SER A 263 6.37 -15.93 -2.77
N ALA A 264 6.34 -16.47 -1.55
CA ALA A 264 7.42 -17.32 -1.07
C ALA A 264 7.63 -18.57 -1.95
N GLU A 265 6.53 -19.13 -2.48
CA GLU A 265 6.55 -20.31 -3.35
C GLU A 265 7.16 -19.99 -4.72
N GLU A 266 6.76 -18.87 -5.33
CA GLU A 266 7.32 -18.40 -6.60
C GLU A 266 8.82 -18.09 -6.48
N LEU A 267 9.23 -17.46 -5.36
CA LEU A 267 10.65 -17.22 -5.08
C LEU A 267 11.45 -18.52 -4.89
N GLU A 268 10.90 -19.51 -4.20
CA GLU A 268 11.56 -20.80 -4.04
C GLU A 268 11.76 -21.50 -5.37
N GLU A 269 10.79 -21.40 -6.27
CA GLU A 269 10.90 -21.96 -7.63
C GLU A 269 11.96 -21.21 -8.47
N LEU A 270 11.88 -19.89 -8.52
CA LEU A 270 12.82 -19.04 -9.29
C LEU A 270 14.27 -19.18 -8.79
N LYS A 271 14.47 -19.26 -7.49
CA LYS A 271 15.80 -19.39 -6.88
C LYS A 271 16.49 -20.71 -7.17
N LYS A 272 15.80 -21.73 -7.66
CA LYS A 272 16.46 -22.98 -8.09
C LYS A 272 17.43 -22.74 -9.24
N ASP A 273 17.04 -21.90 -10.20
CA ASP A 273 17.81 -21.60 -11.39
C ASP A 273 18.49 -20.22 -11.32
N HIS A 274 17.92 -19.29 -10.53
CA HIS A 274 18.35 -17.91 -10.39
C HIS A 274 18.41 -17.50 -8.91
N PRO A 275 19.48 -17.86 -8.19
CA PRO A 275 19.61 -17.63 -6.75
C PRO A 275 19.66 -16.14 -6.35
N ASP A 276 19.89 -15.26 -7.32
CA ASP A 276 20.08 -13.81 -7.11
C ASP A 276 18.77 -13.03 -6.84
N TYR A 277 17.58 -13.67 -6.99
CA TYR A 277 16.32 -12.99 -6.69
C TYR A 277 16.24 -12.57 -5.22
N SER A 278 15.94 -11.29 -4.99
CA SER A 278 15.72 -10.76 -3.65
C SER A 278 14.41 -11.27 -3.05
N THR A 279 14.24 -11.14 -1.74
CA THR A 279 12.99 -11.55 -1.06
C THR A 279 11.81 -10.64 -1.33
N ASP A 280 12.07 -9.45 -1.84
CA ASP A 280 11.10 -8.42 -2.20
C ASP A 280 11.01 -8.21 -3.73
N ALA A 281 11.48 -9.20 -4.51
CA ALA A 281 11.48 -9.15 -5.97
C ALA A 281 10.07 -8.95 -6.53
N VAL A 282 9.97 -8.09 -7.54
CA VAL A 282 8.78 -7.91 -8.37
C VAL A 282 8.98 -8.72 -9.64
N ILE A 283 8.06 -9.65 -9.90
CA ILE A 283 8.14 -10.60 -11.02
C ILE A 283 6.91 -10.50 -11.92
N GLY A 284 6.99 -11.03 -13.13
CA GLY A 284 5.83 -11.20 -14.01
C GLY A 284 4.86 -12.24 -13.46
N LYS A 285 3.58 -11.89 -13.37
CA LYS A 285 2.53 -12.75 -12.81
C LYS A 285 1.77 -13.53 -13.87
N THR A 286 1.61 -12.96 -15.04
CA THR A 286 0.87 -13.56 -16.17
C THR A 286 1.46 -13.10 -17.50
N GLY A 287 1.04 -13.74 -18.60
CA GLY A 287 1.36 -13.32 -19.96
C GLY A 287 2.84 -13.32 -20.32
N ILE A 288 3.23 -12.39 -21.17
CA ILE A 288 4.63 -12.23 -21.61
C ILE A 288 5.53 -11.81 -20.44
N GLU A 289 5.02 -10.99 -19.51
CA GLU A 289 5.77 -10.63 -18.32
C GLU A 289 6.24 -11.86 -17.53
N GLN A 290 5.37 -12.87 -17.37
CA GLN A 290 5.72 -14.12 -16.70
C GLN A 290 6.57 -15.04 -17.59
N TYR A 291 6.16 -15.20 -18.85
CA TYR A 291 6.85 -16.14 -19.75
C TYR A 291 8.28 -15.74 -20.04
N MET A 292 8.55 -14.43 -20.14
CA MET A 292 9.87 -13.88 -20.41
C MET A 292 10.55 -13.34 -19.15
N GLU A 293 10.14 -13.77 -17.97
CA GLU A 293 10.62 -13.29 -16.67
C GLU A 293 12.14 -13.21 -16.61
N THR A 294 12.84 -14.30 -16.94
CA THR A 294 14.31 -14.39 -16.85
C THR A 294 15.06 -13.52 -17.87
N THR A 295 14.39 -13.10 -18.94
CA THR A 295 14.95 -12.19 -19.95
C THR A 295 14.70 -10.74 -19.53
N LEU A 296 13.46 -10.45 -19.07
CA LEU A 296 13.03 -9.11 -18.69
C LEU A 296 13.64 -8.68 -17.35
N GLN A 297 13.84 -9.60 -16.41
CA GLN A 297 14.40 -9.29 -15.10
C GLN A 297 15.86 -8.90 -15.22
N GLY A 298 16.23 -7.72 -14.73
CA GLY A 298 17.61 -7.29 -14.63
C GLY A 298 18.35 -7.97 -13.48
N LYS A 299 19.61 -7.68 -13.34
CA LYS A 299 20.44 -8.11 -12.21
C LYS A 299 20.64 -6.93 -11.26
N ASP A 300 20.23 -7.13 -10.02
CA ASP A 300 20.43 -6.14 -8.98
C ASP A 300 21.92 -5.89 -8.73
N GLY A 301 22.24 -4.64 -8.43
CA GLY A 301 23.56 -4.26 -7.97
C GLY A 301 23.65 -4.35 -6.45
N GLU A 302 24.85 -4.17 -5.94
CA GLU A 302 25.16 -4.21 -4.51
C GLU A 302 26.09 -3.08 -4.14
N GLU A 303 25.91 -2.52 -2.93
CA GLU A 303 26.89 -1.64 -2.33
C GLU A 303 27.13 -2.02 -0.87
N GLN A 304 28.35 -1.84 -0.41
CA GLN A 304 28.69 -2.07 0.98
C GLN A 304 28.60 -0.77 1.76
N VAL A 305 27.90 -0.84 2.88
CA VAL A 305 27.78 0.27 3.83
C VAL A 305 28.41 -0.12 5.16
N THR A 306 29.19 0.76 5.74
CA THR A 306 29.71 0.62 7.10
C THR A 306 28.69 1.21 8.06
N VAL A 307 28.23 0.41 9.01
CA VAL A 307 27.23 0.82 10.00
C VAL A 307 27.79 0.71 11.42
N ASP A 308 27.31 1.55 12.33
CA ASP A 308 27.63 1.46 13.75
C ASP A 308 26.90 0.29 14.43
N ASN A 309 27.10 0.13 15.73
CA ASN A 309 26.45 -0.88 16.56
C ASN A 309 24.91 -0.69 16.67
N LEU A 310 24.39 0.47 16.29
CA LEU A 310 22.96 0.79 16.26
C LEU A 310 22.37 0.64 14.85
N GLY A 311 23.21 0.35 13.84
CA GLY A 311 22.84 0.17 12.44
C GLY A 311 22.75 1.48 11.65
N LYS A 312 23.25 2.61 12.17
CA LYS A 312 23.36 3.86 11.44
C LYS A 312 24.48 3.78 10.40
N VAL A 313 24.22 4.21 9.18
CA VAL A 313 25.23 4.25 8.11
C VAL A 313 26.25 5.34 8.44
N LEU A 314 27.51 4.93 8.58
CA LEU A 314 28.67 5.81 8.81
C LEU A 314 29.35 6.17 7.50
N GLN A 315 29.45 5.21 6.57
CA GLN A 315 30.15 5.38 5.31
C GLN A 315 29.59 4.44 4.25
N ILE A 316 29.50 4.90 3.02
CA ILE A 316 29.23 4.08 1.83
C ILE A 316 30.58 3.77 1.19
N ASN A 317 30.85 2.48 0.94
CA ASN A 317 32.08 2.03 0.30
C ASN A 317 31.89 1.98 -1.22
N GLU A 318 32.22 3.09 -1.87
CA GLU A 318 32.05 3.24 -3.33
C GLU A 318 32.92 2.23 -4.13
N ASP A 319 34.08 1.84 -3.61
CA ASP A 319 34.98 0.88 -4.29
C ASP A 319 34.38 -0.55 -4.38
N SER A 320 33.41 -0.87 -3.54
CA SER A 320 32.74 -2.17 -3.52
C SER A 320 31.39 -2.16 -4.25
N ARG A 321 31.03 -1.04 -4.87
CA ARG A 321 29.76 -0.90 -5.56
C ARG A 321 29.75 -1.69 -6.86
N VAL A 322 28.76 -2.56 -6.97
CA VAL A 322 28.42 -3.29 -8.19
C VAL A 322 27.19 -2.64 -8.78
N GLU A 323 27.32 -2.06 -9.98
CA GLU A 323 26.18 -1.40 -10.63
C GLU A 323 25.14 -2.43 -11.08
N PRO A 324 23.83 -2.08 -10.96
CA PRO A 324 22.77 -2.94 -11.47
C PRO A 324 22.80 -3.02 -12.99
N VAL A 325 22.38 -4.17 -13.52
CA VAL A 325 22.27 -4.40 -14.97
C VAL A 325 20.79 -4.51 -15.33
N SER A 326 20.32 -3.65 -16.23
CA SER A 326 18.94 -3.70 -16.73
C SER A 326 18.64 -5.02 -17.44
N GLY A 327 17.40 -5.48 -17.38
CA GLY A 327 16.94 -6.62 -18.18
C GLY A 327 16.91 -6.31 -19.68
N ASP A 328 16.87 -7.36 -20.48
CA ASP A 328 16.84 -7.25 -21.94
C ASP A 328 15.44 -6.91 -22.44
N ASP A 329 15.37 -6.08 -23.50
CA ASP A 329 14.09 -5.75 -24.16
C ASP A 329 13.56 -6.95 -24.96
N VAL A 330 12.24 -7.16 -24.91
CA VAL A 330 11.53 -8.20 -25.66
C VAL A 330 10.72 -7.58 -26.77
N TYR A 331 10.90 -8.07 -27.99
CA TYR A 331 10.16 -7.64 -29.17
C TYR A 331 9.13 -8.71 -29.54
N LEU A 332 7.87 -8.31 -29.60
CA LEU A 332 6.77 -9.18 -30.02
C LEU A 332 6.54 -9.08 -31.54
N THR A 333 5.90 -10.10 -32.09
CA THR A 333 5.52 -10.11 -33.52
C THR A 333 4.23 -9.36 -33.79
N ILE A 334 3.50 -8.93 -32.76
CA ILE A 334 2.26 -8.15 -32.92
C ILE A 334 2.56 -6.73 -33.39
N ASP A 335 1.55 -6.12 -33.98
CA ASP A 335 1.56 -4.73 -34.44
C ASP A 335 0.57 -3.96 -33.58
N LYS A 336 1.05 -2.94 -32.87
CA LYS A 336 0.25 -2.18 -31.89
C LYS A 336 -0.98 -1.55 -32.54
N ASP A 337 -0.78 -0.81 -33.62
CA ASP A 337 -1.86 -0.08 -34.28
C ASP A 337 -2.92 -1.02 -34.87
N LEU A 338 -2.46 -2.18 -35.39
CA LEU A 338 -3.39 -3.20 -35.93
C LEU A 338 -4.22 -3.85 -34.83
N GLN A 339 -3.62 -4.13 -33.68
CA GLN A 339 -4.32 -4.70 -32.50
C GLN A 339 -5.38 -3.75 -31.97
N GLU A 340 -5.06 -2.46 -31.83
CA GLU A 340 -6.02 -1.42 -31.42
C GLU A 340 -7.17 -1.30 -32.42
N LEU A 341 -6.86 -1.24 -33.73
CA LEU A 341 -7.88 -1.21 -34.76
C LEU A 341 -8.79 -2.43 -34.68
N ALA A 342 -8.21 -3.62 -34.52
CA ALA A 342 -8.99 -4.86 -34.41
C ALA A 342 -9.92 -4.84 -33.19
N TYR A 343 -9.44 -4.34 -32.06
CA TYR A 343 -10.24 -4.17 -30.84
C TYR A 343 -11.45 -3.27 -31.10
N HIS A 344 -11.23 -2.07 -31.66
CA HIS A 344 -12.31 -1.13 -31.95
C HIS A 344 -13.32 -1.68 -32.98
N VAL A 345 -12.85 -2.37 -34.00
CA VAL A 345 -13.77 -3.02 -35.00
C VAL A 345 -14.63 -4.08 -34.31
N LEU A 346 -14.03 -4.89 -33.43
CA LEU A 346 -14.79 -5.91 -32.67
C LEU A 346 -15.78 -5.25 -31.71
N GLU A 347 -15.38 -4.24 -30.99
CA GLU A 347 -16.24 -3.48 -30.07
C GLU A 347 -17.46 -2.90 -30.79
N GLN A 348 -17.24 -2.20 -31.93
CA GLN A 348 -18.32 -1.67 -32.77
C GLN A 348 -19.26 -2.76 -33.27
N LYS A 349 -18.71 -3.91 -33.70
CA LYS A 349 -19.52 -5.02 -34.18
C LYS A 349 -20.36 -5.64 -33.06
N ILE A 350 -19.76 -5.83 -31.88
CA ILE A 350 -20.48 -6.38 -30.71
C ILE A 350 -21.57 -5.41 -30.27
N ALA A 351 -21.26 -4.10 -30.19
CA ALA A 351 -22.24 -3.07 -29.83
C ALA A 351 -23.39 -3.02 -30.83
N GLY A 352 -23.09 -3.10 -32.14
CA GLY A 352 -24.12 -3.17 -33.18
C GLY A 352 -25.03 -4.41 -33.05
N ILE A 353 -24.43 -5.59 -32.87
CA ILE A 353 -25.19 -6.83 -32.68
C ILE A 353 -26.09 -6.76 -31.43
N LEU A 354 -25.54 -6.23 -30.32
CA LEU A 354 -26.31 -6.07 -29.08
C LEU A 354 -27.47 -5.10 -29.29
N SER A 355 -27.21 -3.93 -29.88
CA SER A 355 -28.21 -2.89 -30.15
C SER A 355 -29.36 -3.43 -31.03
N ASP A 356 -29.02 -4.15 -32.11
CA ASP A 356 -30.00 -4.73 -33.02
C ASP A 356 -30.86 -5.84 -32.38
N ASN A 357 -30.38 -6.43 -31.28
CA ASN A 357 -31.05 -7.52 -30.57
C ASN A 357 -31.72 -7.10 -29.27
N ILE A 358 -31.64 -5.84 -28.87
CA ILE A 358 -32.37 -5.32 -27.70
C ILE A 358 -33.84 -5.24 -27.99
N VAL A 359 -34.67 -5.79 -27.11
CA VAL A 359 -36.12 -5.73 -27.18
C VAL A 359 -36.71 -5.11 -25.94
N MET A 360 -37.85 -4.46 -26.09
CA MET A 360 -38.62 -3.86 -25.01
C MET A 360 -39.32 -4.92 -24.16
N ALA A 361 -38.53 -5.79 -23.56
CA ALA A 361 -39.00 -6.84 -22.67
C ALA A 361 -38.37 -6.71 -21.29
N LYS A 362 -39.05 -7.24 -20.27
CA LYS A 362 -38.56 -7.23 -18.88
C LYS A 362 -37.69 -8.46 -18.59
N GLU A 363 -38.00 -9.58 -19.16
CA GLU A 363 -37.30 -10.84 -18.94
C GLU A 363 -36.99 -11.50 -20.28
N PHE A 364 -35.95 -12.34 -20.27
CA PHE A 364 -35.61 -13.19 -21.41
C PHE A 364 -36.62 -14.30 -21.60
N ASP A 365 -37.17 -14.42 -22.81
CA ASP A 365 -38.08 -15.50 -23.19
C ASP A 365 -37.31 -16.58 -23.97
N GLN A 366 -36.99 -17.67 -23.29
CA GLN A 366 -36.25 -18.78 -23.87
C GLN A 366 -37.09 -19.50 -24.96
N ASP A 367 -38.41 -19.58 -24.82
CA ASP A 367 -39.29 -20.27 -25.76
C ASP A 367 -39.35 -19.55 -27.10
N SER A 368 -39.15 -18.25 -27.13
CA SER A 368 -39.12 -17.45 -28.36
C SER A 368 -37.93 -17.77 -29.26
N THR A 369 -36.88 -18.39 -28.75
CA THR A 369 -35.69 -18.75 -29.54
C THR A 369 -35.88 -19.98 -30.44
N ASN A 370 -36.85 -20.83 -30.17
CA ASN A 370 -37.03 -22.12 -30.85
C ASN A 370 -35.75 -22.98 -30.89
N ASN A 371 -34.90 -22.89 -29.86
CA ASN A 371 -33.58 -23.51 -29.78
C ASN A 371 -32.57 -23.06 -30.84
N ASP A 372 -32.80 -21.92 -31.49
CA ASP A 372 -31.86 -21.29 -32.43
C ASP A 372 -31.22 -20.08 -31.77
N THR A 373 -29.90 -20.11 -31.57
CA THR A 373 -29.12 -19.06 -30.94
C THR A 373 -29.14 -17.74 -31.71
N SER A 374 -29.46 -17.76 -33.02
CA SER A 374 -29.62 -16.56 -33.82
C SER A 374 -30.86 -15.73 -33.46
N ASN A 375 -31.79 -16.34 -32.73
CA ASN A 375 -33.03 -15.70 -32.28
C ASN A 375 -32.94 -15.15 -30.84
N ILE A 376 -31.77 -15.20 -30.20
CA ILE A 376 -31.57 -14.63 -28.87
C ILE A 376 -31.80 -13.11 -28.94
N ARG A 377 -32.67 -12.63 -28.05
CA ARG A 377 -32.94 -11.18 -27.86
C ARG A 377 -32.59 -10.78 -26.44
N THR A 378 -32.00 -9.62 -26.29
CA THR A 378 -31.60 -9.09 -24.99
C THR A 378 -32.67 -8.17 -24.43
N PRO A 379 -33.30 -8.50 -23.29
CA PRO A 379 -34.25 -7.62 -22.64
C PRO A 379 -33.57 -6.27 -22.28
N ILE A 380 -34.28 -5.15 -22.50
CA ILE A 380 -33.77 -3.83 -22.15
C ILE A 380 -33.46 -3.69 -20.65
N TYR A 381 -34.16 -4.43 -19.80
CA TYR A 381 -33.92 -4.44 -18.36
C TYR A 381 -32.56 -5.07 -18.01
N ASP A 382 -32.14 -6.11 -18.71
CA ASP A 382 -30.80 -6.71 -18.51
C ASP A 382 -29.69 -5.72 -18.89
N VAL A 383 -29.91 -4.89 -19.94
CA VAL A 383 -28.99 -3.82 -20.32
C VAL A 383 -28.88 -2.76 -19.23
N TYR A 384 -30.00 -2.29 -18.69
CA TYR A 384 -29.98 -1.33 -17.59
C TYR A 384 -29.34 -1.90 -16.33
N ASN A 385 -29.68 -3.12 -15.96
CA ASN A 385 -29.07 -3.79 -14.81
C ASN A 385 -27.56 -3.95 -14.98
N ALA A 386 -27.08 -4.28 -16.16
CA ALA A 386 -25.65 -4.37 -16.46
C ALA A 386 -24.98 -2.99 -16.39
N LEU A 387 -25.57 -1.94 -16.93
CA LEU A 387 -25.02 -0.58 -16.87
C LEU A 387 -24.94 -0.04 -15.43
N ILE A 388 -25.96 -0.32 -14.62
CA ILE A 388 -25.98 0.08 -13.19
C ILE A 388 -24.99 -0.77 -12.40
N GLY A 389 -25.01 -2.09 -12.56
CA GLY A 389 -24.15 -3.02 -11.83
C GLY A 389 -22.66 -2.83 -12.13
N ASN A 390 -22.30 -2.32 -13.31
CA ASN A 390 -20.92 -1.98 -13.68
C ASN A 390 -20.60 -0.50 -13.44
N SER A 391 -21.43 0.24 -12.73
CA SER A 391 -21.23 1.66 -12.38
C SER A 391 -21.09 2.60 -13.60
N VAL A 392 -21.55 2.17 -14.79
CA VAL A 392 -21.64 3.05 -15.97
C VAL A 392 -22.75 4.09 -15.76
N ILE A 393 -23.86 3.68 -15.13
CA ILE A 393 -24.92 4.56 -14.64
C ILE A 393 -24.78 4.64 -13.13
N ASN A 394 -24.38 5.80 -12.62
CA ASN A 394 -24.29 6.05 -11.18
C ASN A 394 -25.65 6.55 -10.64
N THR A 395 -26.46 5.63 -10.15
CA THR A 395 -27.78 5.97 -9.61
C THR A 395 -27.74 6.86 -8.36
N SER A 396 -26.61 6.89 -7.63
CA SER A 396 -26.43 7.77 -6.47
C SER A 396 -26.35 9.24 -6.87
N HIS A 397 -25.83 9.53 -8.06
CA HIS A 397 -25.73 10.89 -8.60
C HIS A 397 -27.09 11.52 -8.91
N PHE A 398 -28.13 10.70 -9.16
CA PHE A 398 -29.47 11.18 -9.56
C PHE A 398 -30.15 12.11 -8.54
N LYS A 399 -29.72 12.08 -7.29
CA LYS A 399 -30.22 12.91 -6.18
C LYS A 399 -29.36 14.16 -5.92
N GLU A 400 -28.21 14.29 -6.55
CA GLU A 400 -27.27 15.41 -6.34
C GLU A 400 -27.76 16.69 -7.03
N GLU A 401 -27.28 17.85 -6.57
CA GLU A 401 -27.71 19.16 -7.09
C GLU A 401 -27.28 19.41 -8.54
N ASP A 402 -26.20 18.78 -8.97
CA ASP A 402 -25.64 18.88 -10.32
C ASP A 402 -26.12 17.77 -11.27
N ALA A 403 -27.06 16.93 -10.83
CA ALA A 403 -27.69 15.90 -11.65
C ALA A 403 -28.39 16.53 -12.88
N SER A 404 -28.31 15.86 -14.02
CA SER A 404 -29.00 16.32 -15.24
C SER A 404 -30.53 16.31 -15.08
N GLU A 405 -31.22 17.06 -15.91
CA GLU A 405 -32.69 17.10 -15.91
C GLU A 405 -33.31 15.71 -16.09
N THR A 406 -32.69 14.85 -16.89
CA THR A 406 -33.13 13.47 -17.10
C THR A 406 -32.95 12.63 -15.83
N GLU A 407 -31.82 12.72 -15.15
CA GLU A 407 -31.55 12.00 -13.90
C GLU A 407 -32.51 12.44 -12.79
N GLN A 408 -32.73 13.75 -12.63
CA GLN A 408 -33.69 14.29 -11.66
C GLN A 408 -35.11 13.81 -11.95
N THR A 409 -35.50 13.77 -13.23
CA THR A 409 -36.81 13.25 -13.63
C THR A 409 -36.97 11.78 -13.28
N ILE A 410 -35.96 10.95 -13.58
CA ILE A 410 -35.95 9.53 -13.25
C ILE A 410 -35.98 9.32 -11.74
N TYR A 411 -35.21 10.12 -10.98
CA TYR A 411 -35.24 10.06 -9.53
C TYR A 411 -36.59 10.39 -8.93
N GLY A 412 -37.28 11.39 -9.47
CA GLY A 412 -38.64 11.73 -9.08
C GLY A 412 -39.63 10.60 -9.32
N LEU A 413 -39.58 9.96 -10.51
CA LEU A 413 -40.40 8.79 -10.85
C LEU A 413 -40.08 7.58 -9.94
N PHE A 414 -38.80 7.34 -9.68
CA PHE A 414 -38.34 6.30 -8.77
C PHE A 414 -38.90 6.49 -7.35
N THR A 415 -38.77 7.70 -6.79
CA THR A 415 -39.25 8.05 -5.46
C THR A 415 -40.76 7.84 -5.32
N GLN A 416 -41.52 8.26 -6.35
CA GLN A 416 -42.96 8.00 -6.39
C GLN A 416 -43.27 6.50 -6.40
N LYS A 417 -42.59 5.74 -7.26
CA LYS A 417 -42.79 4.30 -7.36
C LYS A 417 -42.37 3.57 -6.09
N GLN A 418 -41.30 4.00 -5.44
CA GLN A 418 -40.85 3.47 -4.16
C GLN A 418 -41.92 3.64 -3.07
N ALA A 419 -42.56 4.81 -3.00
CA ALA A 419 -43.60 5.07 -2.05
C ALA A 419 -44.84 4.18 -2.28
N GLU A 420 -45.22 3.94 -3.55
CA GLU A 420 -46.31 3.03 -3.92
C GLU A 420 -45.98 1.59 -3.50
N VAL A 421 -44.76 1.14 -3.75
CA VAL A 421 -44.28 -0.23 -3.40
C VAL A 421 -44.26 -0.41 -1.89
N PHE A 422 -43.72 0.55 -1.14
CA PHE A 422 -43.72 0.49 0.32
C PHE A 422 -45.12 0.42 0.89
N GLU A 423 -46.07 1.19 0.35
CA GLU A 423 -47.47 1.13 0.81
C GLU A 423 -48.08 -0.22 0.48
N SER A 424 -47.80 -0.81 -0.69
CA SER A 424 -48.30 -2.14 -1.07
C SER A 424 -47.73 -3.23 -0.15
N ILE A 425 -46.44 -3.18 0.16
CA ILE A 425 -45.79 -4.10 1.13
C ILE A 425 -46.44 -3.94 2.53
N ARG A 426 -46.62 -2.70 2.97
CA ARG A 426 -47.25 -2.43 4.27
C ARG A 426 -48.65 -2.99 4.36
N GLN A 427 -49.46 -2.79 3.31
CA GLN A 427 -50.82 -3.30 3.25
C GLN A 427 -50.85 -4.81 3.32
N GLU A 428 -50.00 -5.50 2.57
CA GLU A 428 -49.90 -6.96 2.57
C GLU A 428 -49.45 -7.50 3.94
N LEU A 429 -48.39 -6.93 4.52
CA LEU A 429 -47.87 -7.39 5.81
C LEU A 429 -48.79 -7.09 7.00
N THR A 430 -49.68 -6.10 6.88
CA THR A 430 -50.62 -5.73 7.94
C THR A 430 -52.04 -6.20 7.70
N ALA A 431 -52.31 -6.91 6.60
CA ALA A 431 -53.62 -7.45 6.27
C ALA A 431 -54.12 -8.46 7.34
N ALA A 432 -55.39 -8.40 7.68
CA ALA A 432 -55.97 -9.38 8.60
C ALA A 432 -55.99 -10.79 8.07
N ALA A 433 -55.94 -10.94 6.75
CA ALA A 433 -55.84 -12.21 6.03
C ALA A 433 -54.94 -12.00 4.81
N PRO A 434 -53.59 -12.05 5.02
CA PRO A 434 -52.62 -11.88 3.92
C PRO A 434 -52.75 -12.99 2.89
N GLU A 435 -52.42 -12.66 1.63
CA GLU A 435 -52.38 -13.67 0.58
C GLU A 435 -51.24 -14.70 0.85
N ALA A 436 -51.44 -15.92 0.43
CA ALA A 436 -50.35 -16.88 0.58
C ALA A 436 -49.19 -16.52 -0.33
N TYR A 437 -47.94 -16.56 0.20
CA TYR A 437 -46.69 -16.18 -0.52
C TYR A 437 -46.63 -16.64 -1.99
N LYS A 438 -47.02 -17.90 -2.24
CA LYS A 438 -47.03 -18.48 -3.58
C LYS A 438 -48.02 -17.85 -4.55
N ASP A 439 -49.07 -17.19 -4.04
CA ASP A 439 -50.15 -16.59 -4.81
C ASP A 439 -49.95 -15.08 -5.04
N LEU A 440 -48.93 -14.48 -4.35
CA LEU A 440 -48.53 -13.11 -4.56
C LEU A 440 -47.91 -12.88 -5.93
N PRO A 441 -47.99 -11.67 -6.48
CA PRO A 441 -47.18 -11.29 -7.65
C PRO A 441 -45.68 -11.56 -7.42
N LYS A 442 -44.97 -12.00 -8.45
CA LYS A 442 -43.54 -12.37 -8.35
C LYS A 442 -42.69 -11.30 -7.73
N GLU A 443 -42.89 -10.03 -8.09
CA GLU A 443 -42.19 -8.89 -7.49
C GLU A 443 -42.42 -8.80 -5.97
N MET A 444 -43.65 -9.01 -5.50
CA MET A 444 -43.96 -9.00 -4.07
C MET A 444 -43.32 -10.17 -3.32
N GLN A 445 -43.24 -11.35 -3.97
CA GLN A 445 -42.52 -12.50 -3.41
C GLN A 445 -41.03 -12.17 -3.23
N GLU A 446 -40.40 -11.51 -4.20
CA GLU A 446 -39.00 -11.10 -4.11
C GLU A 446 -38.79 -10.05 -3.02
N TYR A 447 -39.66 -9.04 -2.88
CA TYR A 447 -39.56 -8.08 -1.79
C TYR A 447 -39.69 -8.74 -0.43
N GLN A 448 -40.63 -9.65 -0.25
CA GLN A 448 -40.80 -10.38 1.01
C GLN A 448 -39.58 -11.29 1.30
N SER A 449 -39.07 -11.97 0.29
CA SER A 449 -37.85 -12.78 0.41
C SER A 449 -36.64 -11.95 0.84
N TYR A 450 -36.43 -10.78 0.23
CA TYR A 450 -35.37 -9.85 0.63
C TYR A 450 -35.54 -9.38 2.07
N ILE A 451 -36.75 -8.97 2.47
CA ILE A 451 -37.01 -8.52 3.85
C ILE A 451 -36.67 -9.63 4.85
N VAL A 452 -37.04 -10.87 4.55
CA VAL A 452 -36.81 -11.97 5.50
C VAL A 452 -35.33 -12.40 5.54
N ASN A 453 -34.69 -12.57 4.38
CA ASN A 453 -33.38 -13.21 4.29
C ASN A 453 -32.20 -12.23 4.44
N ASP A 454 -32.38 -10.99 4.02
CA ASP A 454 -31.30 -10.02 3.96
C ASP A 454 -31.43 -8.88 4.99
N PHE A 455 -32.64 -8.65 5.50
CA PHE A 455 -32.89 -7.56 6.45
C PHE A 455 -33.24 -8.04 7.88
N LEU A 456 -33.97 -9.17 8.03
CA LEU A 456 -34.40 -9.67 9.33
C LEU A 456 -33.54 -10.82 9.87
N MET A 457 -32.79 -11.54 9.03
CA MET A 457 -31.79 -12.54 9.44
C MET A 457 -30.38 -11.96 9.45
#